data_81cb0efeca68e79ce49eb672bf0216bf
#
_entry.id   81cb0efeca68e79ce49eb672bf0216bf
#
_cell.length_a   1.000
_cell.length_b   1.000
_cell.length_c   1.000
_cell.angle_alpha   90.00
_cell.angle_beta   90.00
_cell.angle_gamma   90.00
#
_symmetry.space_group_name_H-M   'P 1'
#
loop_
_entity.id
_entity.type
_entity.pdbx_description
1 polymer ?
#
loop_
_entity_poly.entity_id
_entity_poly.type
_entity_poly.pdbx_seq_one_letter_code
_entity_poly.pdbx_strand_id
1 'polypeptide(L)'
;LVVDNTADEPYWLENIGIVAVLKPGQEPPPTDDKFAQIGKEAPDFTLTNQDGKKISLASFRGKALAITFIYARCPLADYCIRMSTNFSDLALQLNNNPELKDKIRLLSISFDPENDTPAKLKSYGLGYMGKGATDLGVWQLAVGDDKQVRAIANFFGLRYEVDQNDKTQINHSLRTAVIAPDGKVTKIFAGNEWTPVMLQRELELTFTQSQN
;
A
#
# COMPACT_ATOMS: atom_id res chain seq x y z
N LEU A 1 -13.15 8.69 21.37
CA LEU A 1 -13.43 7.25 21.32
C LEU A 1 -14.85 7.08 20.82
N VAL A 2 -15.08 6.62 19.61
CA VAL A 2 -16.40 6.23 19.14
C VAL A 2 -16.49 4.73 19.38
N VAL A 3 -17.26 4.34 20.36
CA VAL A 3 -17.59 2.92 20.60
C VAL A 3 -18.95 2.71 19.94
N ASP A 4 -19.02 1.83 18.96
CA ASP A 4 -20.31 1.38 18.43
C ASP A 4 -20.97 0.46 19.47
N ASN A 5 -22.11 0.90 19.97
CA ASN A 5 -22.82 0.19 21.03
C ASN A 5 -24.06 -0.54 20.48
N THR A 6 -24.02 -0.96 19.22
CA THR A 6 -25.12 -1.67 18.54
C THR A 6 -25.08 -3.18 18.70
N ALA A 7 -24.08 -3.75 19.40
CA ALA A 7 -23.99 -5.18 19.68
C ALA A 7 -24.85 -5.56 20.88
N ASP A 8 -25.65 -6.60 20.75
CA ASP A 8 -26.51 -7.13 21.81
C ASP A 8 -25.75 -7.81 22.98
N GLU A 9 -24.43 -8.00 22.83
CA GLU A 9 -23.56 -8.57 23.87
C GLU A 9 -22.35 -7.67 24.13
N PRO A 10 -21.91 -7.53 25.40
CA PRO A 10 -20.71 -6.78 25.73
C PRO A 10 -19.47 -7.46 25.14
N TYR A 11 -18.68 -6.74 24.36
CA TYR A 11 -17.41 -7.20 23.80
C TYR A 11 -16.24 -6.39 24.36
N TRP A 12 -15.10 -7.04 24.45
CA TRP A 12 -13.85 -6.40 24.86
C TRP A 12 -13.09 -5.96 23.63
N LEU A 13 -12.64 -4.70 23.64
CA LEU A 13 -11.75 -4.19 22.60
C LEU A 13 -10.30 -4.49 23.01
N GLU A 14 -9.64 -5.36 22.28
CA GLU A 14 -8.21 -5.61 22.40
C GLU A 14 -7.45 -4.68 21.46
N ASN A 15 -6.27 -4.20 21.88
CA ASN A 15 -5.37 -3.38 21.08
C ASN A 15 -5.98 -2.04 20.60
N ILE A 16 -6.56 -1.29 21.51
CA ILE A 16 -7.08 0.05 21.21
C ILE A 16 -5.91 1.00 20.89
N GLY A 17 -5.76 1.40 19.63
CA GLY A 17 -4.83 2.43 19.20
C GLY A 17 -5.54 3.80 19.06
N ILE A 18 -4.90 4.88 19.51
CA ILE A 18 -5.34 6.23 19.20
C ILE A 18 -4.87 6.55 17.78
N VAL A 19 -5.79 6.51 16.81
CA VAL A 19 -5.49 6.81 15.40
C VAL A 19 -5.53 8.31 15.08
N ALA A 20 -6.25 9.09 15.89
CA ALA A 20 -6.29 10.55 15.77
C ALA A 20 -6.86 11.19 17.03
N VAL A 21 -6.38 12.40 17.37
CA VAL A 21 -7.02 13.30 18.33
C VAL A 21 -7.75 14.38 17.53
N LEU A 22 -9.07 14.36 17.55
CA LEU A 22 -9.90 15.29 16.79
C LEU A 22 -10.11 16.60 17.59
N LYS A 23 -10.07 17.72 16.89
CA LYS A 23 -10.50 19.02 17.44
C LYS A 23 -12.03 19.10 17.41
N PRO A 24 -12.67 19.90 18.28
CA PRO A 24 -14.12 20.11 18.23
C PRO A 24 -14.57 20.53 16.82
N GLY A 25 -15.57 19.84 16.27
CA GLY A 25 -16.10 20.08 14.92
C GLY A 25 -15.34 19.38 13.78
N GLN A 26 -14.29 18.61 14.06
CA GLN A 26 -13.58 17.83 13.08
C GLN A 26 -14.23 16.42 12.97
N GLU A 27 -14.56 16.01 11.76
CA GLU A 27 -15.10 14.66 11.52
C GLU A 27 -14.03 13.59 11.74
N PRO A 28 -14.41 12.42 12.30
CA PRO A 28 -13.50 11.29 12.41
C PRO A 28 -13.06 10.79 11.02
N PRO A 29 -11.86 10.22 10.90
CA PRO A 29 -11.46 9.58 9.64
C PRO A 29 -12.47 8.49 9.28
N PRO A 30 -12.73 8.26 7.99
CA PRO A 30 -13.64 7.20 7.53
C PRO A 30 -13.24 5.86 8.14
N THR A 31 -14.22 5.11 8.65
CA THR A 31 -14.02 3.72 9.08
C THR A 31 -13.80 2.80 7.88
N ASP A 32 -13.15 1.66 8.09
CA ASP A 32 -12.67 0.76 7.03
C ASP A 32 -13.72 0.27 6.04
N ASP A 33 -14.99 0.21 6.42
CA ASP A 33 -16.09 -0.26 5.58
C ASP A 33 -16.62 0.78 4.57
N LYS A 34 -16.07 2.00 4.57
CA LYS A 34 -16.62 3.13 3.79
C LYS A 34 -15.55 3.95 3.07
N PHE A 35 -14.54 3.29 2.48
CA PHE A 35 -13.67 4.02 1.58
C PHE A 35 -14.45 4.47 0.34
N ALA A 36 -14.75 5.76 0.27
CA ALA A 36 -15.47 6.38 -0.83
C ALA A 36 -14.77 6.22 -2.20
N GLN A 37 -13.57 5.63 -2.20
CA GLN A 37 -12.73 5.38 -3.37
C GLN A 37 -13.03 4.04 -4.06
N ILE A 38 -13.66 3.09 -3.39
CA ILE A 38 -14.04 1.81 -4.00
C ILE A 38 -15.00 2.07 -5.16
N GLY A 39 -14.70 1.50 -6.32
CA GLY A 39 -15.43 1.72 -7.58
C GLY A 39 -14.97 2.94 -8.37
N LYS A 40 -14.17 3.85 -7.78
CA LYS A 40 -13.61 5.01 -8.49
C LYS A 40 -12.33 4.65 -9.21
N GLU A 41 -12.04 5.39 -10.24
CA GLU A 41 -10.74 5.34 -10.93
C GLU A 41 -9.65 5.86 -9.99
N ALA A 42 -8.54 5.09 -9.89
CA ALA A 42 -7.39 5.52 -9.13
C ALA A 42 -6.76 6.76 -9.80
N PRO A 43 -6.20 7.71 -9.03
CA PRO A 43 -5.58 8.90 -9.59
C PRO A 43 -4.37 8.51 -10.44
N ASP A 44 -4.18 9.18 -11.55
CA ASP A 44 -2.95 9.04 -12.32
C ASP A 44 -1.76 9.62 -11.54
N PHE A 45 -0.60 9.05 -11.80
CA PHE A 45 0.65 9.47 -11.17
C PHE A 45 1.82 9.31 -12.15
N THR A 46 2.91 10.00 -11.87
CA THR A 46 4.19 9.79 -12.55
C THR A 46 5.28 9.66 -11.50
N LEU A 47 5.72 8.43 -11.24
CA LEU A 47 6.75 8.11 -10.26
C LEU A 47 8.01 7.61 -10.97
N THR A 48 9.12 7.54 -10.24
CA THR A 48 10.35 6.92 -10.70
C THR A 48 10.54 5.61 -9.94
N ASN A 49 10.62 4.49 -10.67
CA ASN A 49 10.80 3.19 -10.02
C ASN A 49 12.26 2.95 -9.61
N GLN A 50 12.51 1.84 -8.93
CA GLN A 50 13.82 1.43 -8.41
C GLN A 50 14.90 1.29 -9.49
N ASP A 51 14.54 1.16 -10.77
CA ASP A 51 15.46 1.09 -11.91
C ASP A 51 15.66 2.43 -12.60
N GLY A 52 15.15 3.53 -12.00
CA GLY A 52 15.24 4.87 -12.55
C GLY A 52 14.26 5.16 -13.69
N LYS A 53 13.34 4.26 -13.99
CA LYS A 53 12.35 4.41 -15.06
C LYS A 53 11.11 5.16 -14.57
N LYS A 54 10.56 6.03 -15.40
CA LYS A 54 9.25 6.64 -15.14
C LYS A 54 8.14 5.61 -15.31
N ILE A 55 7.25 5.58 -14.34
CA ILE A 55 6.04 4.74 -14.34
C ILE A 55 4.82 5.60 -14.01
N SER A 56 3.68 5.19 -14.53
CA SER A 56 2.37 5.83 -14.28
C SER A 56 1.32 4.76 -14.03
N LEU A 57 0.12 5.15 -13.62
CA LEU A 57 -0.99 4.19 -13.52
C LEU A 57 -1.24 3.48 -14.87
N ALA A 58 -1.10 4.20 -15.99
CA ALA A 58 -1.23 3.63 -17.33
C ALA A 58 -0.24 2.49 -17.61
N SER A 59 0.94 2.47 -16.96
CA SER A 59 1.92 1.38 -17.08
C SER A 59 1.40 0.03 -16.56
N PHE A 60 0.31 0.05 -15.78
CA PHE A 60 -0.30 -1.14 -15.16
C PHE A 60 -1.66 -1.51 -15.76
N ARG A 61 -2.16 -0.75 -16.75
CA ARG A 61 -3.44 -1.08 -17.41
C ARG A 61 -3.44 -2.50 -17.97
N GLY A 62 -4.55 -3.19 -17.84
CA GLY A 62 -4.69 -4.60 -18.22
C GLY A 62 -4.15 -5.58 -17.18
N LYS A 63 -3.62 -5.09 -16.05
CA LYS A 63 -3.12 -5.91 -14.94
C LYS A 63 -3.81 -5.52 -13.64
N ALA A 64 -4.04 -6.50 -12.77
CA ALA A 64 -4.41 -6.20 -11.40
C ALA A 64 -3.18 -5.64 -10.66
N LEU A 65 -3.37 -4.56 -9.91
CA LEU A 65 -2.30 -3.86 -9.23
C LEU A 65 -2.60 -3.76 -7.74
N ALA A 66 -1.66 -4.20 -6.90
CA ALA A 66 -1.65 -3.84 -5.48
C ALA A 66 -0.72 -2.66 -5.24
N ILE A 67 -1.19 -1.63 -4.54
CA ILE A 67 -0.38 -0.50 -4.10
C ILE A 67 -0.31 -0.50 -2.59
N THR A 68 0.91 -0.40 -2.03
CA THR A 68 1.15 -0.11 -0.62
C THR A 68 2.12 1.07 -0.48
N PHE A 69 2.25 1.59 0.73
CA PHE A 69 3.08 2.76 1.02
C PHE A 69 4.09 2.41 2.11
N ILE A 70 5.35 2.80 1.88
CA ILE A 70 6.48 2.51 2.78
C ILE A 70 7.45 3.68 2.85
N TYR A 71 8.42 3.60 3.76
CA TYR A 71 9.70 4.30 3.65
C TYR A 71 10.83 3.36 4.11
N ALA A 72 11.96 3.38 3.39
CA ALA A 72 12.98 2.33 3.51
C ALA A 72 13.69 2.31 4.87
N ARG A 73 13.75 3.44 5.58
CA ARG A 73 14.38 3.55 6.91
C ARG A 73 13.41 3.34 8.08
N CYS A 74 12.20 2.85 7.85
CA CYS A 74 11.23 2.56 8.91
C CYS A 74 11.76 1.50 9.89
N PRO A 75 11.87 1.78 11.19
CA PRO A 75 12.40 0.83 12.16
C PRO A 75 11.32 -0.12 12.71
N LEU A 76 10.05 0.08 12.38
CA LEU A 76 8.92 -0.59 13.01
C LEU A 76 8.61 -1.91 12.30
N ALA A 77 8.77 -3.02 13.03
CA ALA A 77 8.59 -4.37 12.51
C ALA A 77 7.17 -4.63 11.95
N ASP A 78 6.15 -4.11 12.65
CA ASP A 78 4.74 -4.32 12.28
C ASP A 78 4.22 -3.33 11.23
N TYR A 79 5.05 -2.44 10.72
CA TYR A 79 4.70 -1.44 9.72
C TYR A 79 5.35 -1.73 8.36
N CYS A 80 6.27 -0.88 7.91
CA CYS A 80 6.87 -1.03 6.58
C CYS A 80 7.59 -2.38 6.39
N ILE A 81 8.23 -2.91 7.45
CA ILE A 81 8.89 -4.21 7.39
C ILE A 81 7.87 -5.30 7.09
N ARG A 82 6.76 -5.35 7.82
CA ARG A 82 5.69 -6.33 7.59
C ARG A 82 5.04 -6.18 6.21
N MET A 83 4.77 -4.93 5.78
CA MET A 83 4.22 -4.68 4.44
C MET A 83 5.17 -5.18 3.35
N SER A 84 6.46 -4.90 3.47
CA SER A 84 7.46 -5.34 2.51
C SER A 84 7.69 -6.86 2.52
N THR A 85 7.65 -7.48 3.70
CA THR A 85 7.68 -8.96 3.81
C THR A 85 6.49 -9.58 3.09
N ASN A 86 5.28 -9.11 3.35
CA ASN A 86 4.08 -9.63 2.68
C ASN A 86 4.14 -9.44 1.16
N PHE A 87 4.66 -8.29 0.69
CA PHE A 87 4.81 -8.03 -0.74
C PHE A 87 5.89 -8.90 -1.37
N SER A 88 7.01 -9.13 -0.69
CA SER A 88 8.07 -10.03 -1.20
C SER A 88 7.61 -11.47 -1.26
N ASP A 89 6.92 -11.97 -0.24
CA ASP A 89 6.37 -13.32 -0.21
C ASP A 89 5.41 -13.53 -1.37
N LEU A 90 4.50 -12.58 -1.58
CA LEU A 90 3.59 -12.63 -2.73
C LEU A 90 4.33 -12.51 -4.06
N ALA A 91 5.32 -11.62 -4.17
CA ALA A 91 6.12 -11.48 -5.39
C ALA A 91 6.86 -12.76 -5.76
N LEU A 92 7.45 -13.44 -4.77
CA LEU A 92 8.13 -14.73 -4.98
C LEU A 92 7.15 -15.81 -5.48
N GLN A 93 5.95 -15.86 -4.90
CA GLN A 93 4.91 -16.79 -5.36
C GLN A 93 4.47 -16.49 -6.80
N LEU A 94 4.18 -15.21 -7.10
CA LEU A 94 3.75 -14.78 -8.43
C LEU A 94 4.82 -14.96 -9.50
N ASN A 95 6.09 -14.67 -9.19
CA ASN A 95 7.21 -14.86 -10.11
C ASN A 95 7.37 -16.32 -10.56
N ASN A 96 6.99 -17.27 -9.70
CA ASN A 96 7.02 -18.71 -9.98
C ASN A 96 5.69 -19.25 -10.55
N ASN A 97 4.68 -18.39 -10.74
CA ASN A 97 3.38 -18.77 -11.32
C ASN A 97 3.22 -18.18 -12.72
N PRO A 98 3.38 -18.95 -13.80
CA PRO A 98 3.27 -18.45 -15.17
C PRO A 98 1.92 -17.85 -15.52
N GLU A 99 0.83 -18.33 -14.90
CA GLU A 99 -0.54 -17.86 -15.19
C GLU A 99 -0.81 -16.48 -14.59
N LEU A 100 -0.20 -16.15 -13.45
CA LEU A 100 -0.43 -14.92 -12.70
C LEU A 100 0.67 -13.88 -12.91
N LYS A 101 1.89 -14.32 -13.20
CA LYS A 101 3.06 -13.44 -13.36
C LYS A 101 2.82 -12.29 -14.35
N ASP A 102 2.09 -12.53 -15.43
CA ASP A 102 1.83 -11.49 -16.43
C ASP A 102 0.59 -10.66 -16.13
N LYS A 103 -0.26 -11.11 -15.21
CA LYS A 103 -1.55 -10.49 -14.89
C LYS A 103 -1.51 -9.58 -13.66
N ILE A 104 -0.57 -9.78 -12.73
CA ILE A 104 -0.53 -9.10 -11.44
C ILE A 104 0.75 -8.27 -11.32
N ARG A 105 0.64 -7.10 -10.71
CA ARG A 105 1.78 -6.24 -10.32
C ARG A 105 1.61 -5.76 -8.88
N LEU A 106 2.75 -5.58 -8.23
CA LEU A 106 2.84 -5.02 -6.88
C LEU A 106 3.66 -3.74 -6.95
N LEU A 107 3.19 -2.68 -6.30
CA LEU A 107 3.85 -1.39 -6.25
C LEU A 107 3.92 -0.88 -4.81
N SER A 108 5.13 -0.70 -4.31
CA SER A 108 5.37 0.02 -3.05
C SER A 108 5.79 1.46 -3.35
N ILE A 109 5.03 2.44 -2.86
CA ILE A 109 5.33 3.87 -3.05
C ILE A 109 6.00 4.38 -1.78
N SER A 110 7.21 4.94 -1.92
CA SER A 110 7.86 5.62 -0.80
C SER A 110 7.27 7.01 -0.59
N PHE A 111 6.97 7.33 0.67
CA PHE A 111 6.58 8.67 1.13
C PHE A 111 7.71 9.43 1.85
N ASP A 112 8.95 9.04 1.63
CA ASP A 112 10.16 9.70 2.16
C ASP A 112 11.11 10.10 1.01
N PRO A 113 10.67 10.98 0.08
CA PRO A 113 11.42 11.31 -1.13
C PRO A 113 12.76 12.00 -0.88
N GLU A 114 12.96 12.58 0.29
CA GLU A 114 14.23 13.20 0.68
C GLU A 114 15.33 12.14 0.94
N ASN A 115 14.94 10.95 1.40
CA ASN A 115 15.86 9.89 1.78
C ASN A 115 15.86 8.71 0.82
N ASP A 116 14.71 8.39 0.22
CA ASP A 116 14.52 7.22 -0.63
C ASP A 116 14.78 7.56 -2.09
N THR A 117 15.96 7.22 -2.57
CA THR A 117 16.30 7.28 -4.00
C THR A 117 15.96 5.97 -4.71
N PRO A 118 15.83 5.95 -6.05
CA PRO A 118 15.65 4.71 -6.81
C PRO A 118 16.67 3.62 -6.44
N ALA A 119 17.95 3.98 -6.32
CA ALA A 119 19.00 3.03 -5.95
C ALA A 119 18.84 2.47 -4.54
N LYS A 120 18.44 3.29 -3.57
CA LYS A 120 18.14 2.83 -2.20
C LYS A 120 16.92 1.91 -2.19
N LEU A 121 15.85 2.25 -2.92
CA LEU A 121 14.67 1.42 -3.04
C LEU A 121 14.99 0.08 -3.71
N LYS A 122 15.87 0.06 -4.71
CA LYS A 122 16.35 -1.18 -5.31
C LYS A 122 17.06 -2.07 -4.28
N SER A 123 18.02 -1.52 -3.55
CA SER A 123 18.74 -2.25 -2.52
C SER A 123 17.82 -2.75 -1.41
N TYR A 124 16.86 -1.91 -0.99
CA TYR A 124 15.84 -2.26 -0.01
C TYR A 124 15.00 -3.44 -0.49
N GLY A 125 14.40 -3.37 -1.67
CA GLY A 125 13.57 -4.44 -2.22
C GLY A 125 14.33 -5.75 -2.41
N LEU A 126 15.56 -5.69 -2.96
CA LEU A 126 16.40 -6.88 -3.13
C LEU A 126 16.72 -7.57 -1.81
N GLY A 127 16.83 -6.81 -0.70
CA GLY A 127 17.02 -7.36 0.63
C GLY A 127 15.88 -8.31 1.08
N TYR A 128 14.66 -8.08 0.59
CA TYR A 128 13.51 -8.95 0.87
C TYR A 128 13.36 -10.12 -0.09
N MET A 129 13.86 -10.00 -1.33
CA MET A 129 13.71 -11.06 -2.35
C MET A 129 14.63 -12.26 -2.15
N GLY A 130 15.49 -12.22 -1.15
CA GLY A 130 16.37 -13.31 -0.79
C GLY A 130 17.76 -13.21 -1.39
N LYS A 131 18.64 -14.11 -0.92
CA LYS A 131 20.06 -14.10 -1.28
C LYS A 131 20.26 -14.44 -2.76
N GLY A 132 20.93 -13.55 -3.46
CA GLY A 132 21.25 -13.74 -4.89
C GLY A 132 20.18 -13.17 -5.85
N ALA A 133 19.11 -12.55 -5.34
CA ALA A 133 18.14 -11.86 -6.20
C ALA A 133 18.81 -10.69 -6.94
N THR A 134 18.54 -10.58 -8.24
CA THR A 134 19.08 -9.51 -9.12
C THR A 134 17.98 -8.53 -9.57
N ASP A 135 16.73 -8.94 -9.45
CA ASP A 135 15.55 -8.13 -9.76
C ASP A 135 14.38 -8.42 -8.80
N LEU A 136 13.33 -7.65 -8.89
CA LEU A 136 12.16 -7.76 -8.05
C LEU A 136 10.96 -8.45 -8.75
N GLY A 137 11.12 -8.83 -10.02
CA GLY A 137 10.06 -9.47 -10.79
C GLY A 137 8.80 -8.62 -10.92
N VAL A 138 7.68 -9.14 -10.41
CA VAL A 138 6.37 -8.45 -10.45
C VAL A 138 6.26 -7.28 -9.46
N TRP A 139 7.18 -7.15 -8.52
CA TRP A 139 7.18 -6.09 -7.51
C TRP A 139 8.03 -4.91 -7.94
N GLN A 140 7.50 -3.71 -7.87
CA GLN A 140 8.20 -2.47 -8.09
C GLN A 140 8.15 -1.59 -6.84
N LEU A 141 9.22 -0.85 -6.60
CA LEU A 141 9.26 0.23 -5.61
C LEU A 141 9.47 1.54 -6.36
N ALA A 142 8.76 2.57 -5.95
CA ALA A 142 8.84 3.86 -6.63
C ALA A 142 8.79 5.02 -5.64
N VAL A 143 9.34 6.14 -6.10
CA VAL A 143 9.33 7.43 -5.39
C VAL A 143 8.95 8.53 -6.36
N GLY A 144 8.30 9.58 -5.86
CA GLY A 144 7.97 10.80 -6.59
C GLY A 144 8.32 12.03 -5.76
N ASP A 145 7.93 13.22 -6.23
CA ASP A 145 7.95 14.40 -5.36
C ASP A 145 6.88 14.28 -4.26
N ASP A 146 7.10 14.97 -3.14
CA ASP A 146 6.22 14.88 -1.96
C ASP A 146 4.76 15.27 -2.29
N LYS A 147 4.55 16.24 -3.17
CA LYS A 147 3.20 16.68 -3.56
C LYS A 147 2.42 15.58 -4.28
N GLN A 148 3.07 14.88 -5.20
CA GLN A 148 2.46 13.76 -5.91
C GLN A 148 2.18 12.59 -4.97
N VAL A 149 3.16 12.22 -4.16
CA VAL A 149 3.00 11.11 -3.21
C VAL A 149 1.88 11.40 -2.21
N ARG A 150 1.78 12.64 -1.68
CA ARG A 150 0.68 13.06 -0.81
C ARG A 150 -0.67 12.99 -1.51
N ALA A 151 -0.77 13.38 -2.76
CA ALA A 151 -2.02 13.30 -3.51
C ALA A 151 -2.51 11.86 -3.65
N ILE A 152 -1.60 10.93 -4.01
CA ILE A 152 -1.90 9.50 -4.11
C ILE A 152 -2.28 8.93 -2.73
N ALA A 153 -1.47 9.20 -1.71
CA ALA A 153 -1.67 8.73 -0.35
C ALA A 153 -3.03 9.19 0.21
N ASN A 154 -3.34 10.48 0.07
CA ASN A 154 -4.60 11.05 0.52
C ASN A 154 -5.81 10.42 -0.19
N PHE A 155 -5.69 10.12 -1.48
CA PHE A 155 -6.77 9.45 -2.22
C PHE A 155 -7.09 8.09 -1.59
N PHE A 156 -6.08 7.32 -1.19
CA PHE A 156 -6.26 6.02 -0.53
C PHE A 156 -6.49 6.13 0.99
N GLY A 157 -6.62 7.34 1.52
CA GLY A 157 -6.84 7.57 2.96
C GLY A 157 -5.61 7.34 3.84
N LEU A 158 -4.41 7.30 3.25
CA LEU A 158 -3.16 7.26 3.99
C LEU A 158 -2.73 8.69 4.36
N ARG A 159 -2.42 8.89 5.64
CA ARG A 159 -1.85 10.14 6.15
C ARG A 159 -0.47 9.87 6.72
N TYR A 160 0.45 10.78 6.49
CA TYR A 160 1.79 10.71 7.05
C TYR A 160 2.34 12.11 7.37
N GLU A 161 3.09 12.19 8.46
CA GLU A 161 3.77 13.41 8.89
C GLU A 161 5.12 13.05 9.53
N VAL A 162 6.15 13.82 9.19
CA VAL A 162 7.46 13.68 9.86
C VAL A 162 7.29 14.09 11.32
N ASP A 163 7.78 13.26 12.25
CA ASP A 163 7.72 13.57 13.67
C ASP A 163 8.49 14.87 13.97
N GLN A 164 7.89 15.74 14.77
CA GLN A 164 8.50 17.05 15.07
C GLN A 164 9.72 16.95 15.98
N ASN A 165 9.76 15.93 16.84
CA ASN A 165 10.82 15.71 17.81
C ASN A 165 11.92 14.79 17.29
N ASP A 166 11.56 13.86 16.38
CA ASP A 166 12.50 12.94 15.75
C ASP A 166 12.28 12.90 14.22
N LYS A 167 13.07 13.68 13.50
CA LYS A 167 13.03 13.77 12.04
C LYS A 167 13.35 12.45 11.32
N THR A 168 13.81 11.44 12.04
CA THR A 168 14.04 10.10 11.49
C THR A 168 12.77 9.28 11.44
N GLN A 169 11.74 9.65 12.18
CA GLN A 169 10.45 8.97 12.23
C GLN A 169 9.39 9.70 11.40
N ILE A 170 8.54 8.91 10.77
CA ILE A 170 7.37 9.39 10.05
C ILE A 170 6.14 8.69 10.64
N ASN A 171 5.28 9.47 11.29
CA ASN A 171 4.00 8.98 11.80
C ASN A 171 3.05 8.78 10.62
N HIS A 172 2.50 7.59 10.46
CA HIS A 172 1.62 7.29 9.33
C HIS A 172 0.59 6.21 9.64
N SER A 173 -0.52 6.24 8.93
CA SER A 173 -1.44 5.11 8.86
C SER A 173 -0.96 4.09 7.82
N LEU A 174 -1.55 2.90 7.81
CA LEU A 174 -1.24 1.86 6.82
C LEU A 174 -2.41 1.68 5.86
N ARG A 175 -2.12 1.64 4.57
CA ARG A 175 -3.09 1.37 3.51
C ARG A 175 -2.46 0.50 2.43
N THR A 176 -3.23 -0.50 1.98
CA THR A 176 -2.91 -1.30 0.80
C THR A 176 -4.16 -1.37 -0.07
N ALA A 177 -4.05 -0.93 -1.31
CA ALA A 177 -5.17 -0.86 -2.24
C ALA A 177 -5.02 -1.89 -3.36
N VAL A 178 -6.13 -2.45 -3.81
CA VAL A 178 -6.23 -3.30 -5.00
C VAL A 178 -6.94 -2.52 -6.10
N ILE A 179 -6.34 -2.50 -7.27
CA ILE A 179 -6.80 -1.80 -8.45
C ILE A 179 -7.01 -2.84 -9.57
N ALA A 180 -8.18 -2.84 -10.15
CA ALA A 180 -8.54 -3.72 -11.26
C ALA A 180 -7.80 -3.34 -12.56
N PRO A 181 -7.78 -4.23 -13.57
CA PRO A 181 -7.14 -3.97 -14.87
C PRO A 181 -7.66 -2.71 -15.60
N ASP A 182 -8.91 -2.32 -15.35
CA ASP A 182 -9.51 -1.08 -15.87
C ASP A 182 -9.12 0.19 -15.09
N GLY A 183 -8.36 0.06 -13.99
CA GLY A 183 -7.87 1.15 -13.16
C GLY A 183 -8.80 1.55 -12.01
N LYS A 184 -9.90 0.83 -11.78
CA LYS A 184 -10.79 1.10 -10.65
C LYS A 184 -10.30 0.44 -9.37
N VAL A 185 -10.48 1.12 -8.26
CA VAL A 185 -10.19 0.58 -6.94
C VAL A 185 -11.26 -0.44 -6.56
N THR A 186 -10.87 -1.66 -6.23
CA THR A 186 -11.80 -2.73 -5.83
C THR A 186 -11.75 -3.05 -4.34
N LYS A 187 -10.60 -2.83 -3.71
CA LYS A 187 -10.42 -3.08 -2.27
C LYS A 187 -9.40 -2.11 -1.67
N ILE A 188 -9.60 -1.75 -0.42
CA ILE A 188 -8.59 -1.06 0.40
C ILE A 188 -8.51 -1.81 1.73
N PHE A 189 -7.30 -2.23 2.09
CA PHE A 189 -6.98 -2.75 3.41
C PHE A 189 -6.43 -1.60 4.27
N ALA A 190 -7.00 -1.44 5.46
CA ALA A 190 -6.44 -0.62 6.51
C ALA A 190 -5.61 -1.48 7.46
N GLY A 191 -4.58 -0.88 8.07
CA GLY A 191 -3.72 -1.61 9.00
C GLY A 191 -2.83 -2.66 8.34
N ASN A 192 -2.38 -3.61 9.14
CA ASN A 192 -1.34 -4.58 8.80
C ASN A 192 -1.78 -6.06 8.93
N GLU A 193 -3.06 -6.32 9.12
CA GLU A 193 -3.56 -7.67 9.41
C GLU A 193 -3.81 -8.52 8.15
N TRP A 194 -3.78 -7.91 6.97
CA TRP A 194 -3.90 -8.67 5.73
C TRP A 194 -2.66 -9.53 5.45
N THR A 195 -2.87 -10.67 4.82
CA THR A 195 -1.82 -11.64 4.47
C THR A 195 -1.59 -11.69 2.96
N PRO A 196 -0.43 -12.22 2.48
CA PRO A 196 -0.20 -12.44 1.05
C PRO A 196 -1.33 -13.20 0.37
N VAL A 197 -1.89 -14.23 1.02
CA VAL A 197 -3.01 -15.03 0.50
C VAL A 197 -4.28 -14.19 0.33
N MET A 198 -4.61 -13.35 1.32
CA MET A 198 -5.77 -12.44 1.23
C MET A 198 -5.59 -11.44 0.09
N LEU A 199 -4.42 -10.85 -0.03
CA LEU A 199 -4.13 -9.88 -1.08
C LEU A 199 -4.16 -10.53 -2.48
N GLN A 200 -3.58 -11.72 -2.63
CA GLN A 200 -3.61 -12.48 -3.89
C GLN A 200 -5.06 -12.77 -4.32
N ARG A 201 -5.89 -13.25 -3.38
CA ARG A 201 -7.30 -13.52 -3.65
C ARG A 201 -8.04 -12.30 -4.17
N GLU A 202 -7.87 -11.13 -3.54
CA GLU A 202 -8.51 -9.89 -3.99
C GLU A 202 -8.01 -9.46 -5.38
N LEU A 203 -6.72 -9.64 -5.69
CA LEU A 203 -6.16 -9.38 -7.01
C LEU A 203 -6.76 -10.32 -8.08
N GLU A 204 -6.90 -11.60 -7.79
CA GLU A 204 -7.49 -12.57 -8.71
C GLU A 204 -8.99 -12.29 -8.98
N LEU A 205 -9.74 -11.86 -7.97
CA LEU A 205 -11.16 -11.51 -8.11
C LEU A 205 -11.37 -10.34 -9.09
N THR A 206 -10.39 -9.46 -9.30
CA THR A 206 -10.52 -8.37 -10.27
C THR A 206 -10.69 -8.84 -11.72
N PHE A 207 -10.17 -10.02 -12.06
CA PHE A 207 -10.30 -10.58 -13.42
C PHE A 207 -11.67 -11.20 -13.68
N THR A 208 -12.33 -11.70 -12.64
CA THR A 208 -13.67 -12.28 -12.77
C THR A 208 -14.76 -11.21 -12.85
N GLN A 209 -14.53 -10.06 -12.21
CA GLN A 209 -15.46 -8.93 -12.22
C GLN A 209 -15.39 -8.11 -13.53
N SER A 210 -14.29 -8.15 -14.24
CA SER A 210 -14.10 -7.42 -15.51
C SER A 210 -14.74 -8.10 -16.72
N GLN A 211 -15.37 -9.27 -16.56
CA GLN A 211 -16.00 -10.04 -17.63
C GLN A 211 -17.54 -9.95 -17.63
N ASN A 212 -18.12 -9.21 -16.71
CA ASN A 212 -19.55 -8.90 -16.59
C ASN A 212 -19.78 -7.39 -16.78
#